data_1bdefe3c089d6c50f3e734116ba6ad4b
#
_entry.id   1bdefe3c089d6c50f3e734116ba6ad4b
#
_cell.length_a   1.000
_cell.length_b   1.000
_cell.length_c   1.000
_cell.angle_alpha   90.00
_cell.angle_beta   90.00
_cell.angle_gamma   90.00
#
_symmetry.space_group_name_H-M   'P 1'
#
loop_
_entity.id
_entity.type
_entity.pdbx_description
1 polymer ?
#
loop_
_entity_poly.entity_id
_entity_poly.type
_entity_poly.pdbx_seq_one_letter_code
_entity_poly.pdbx_strand_id
1 'polypeptide(L)'
;MHRKIQPLLCELHAHTRWSDGELTVPALVDLYGRNGFDVLCITDHVVRRDDPWLVAAGRHHRIDAATYADYLTEIEAQALRARREYGLLVVPGLELTYNDPDPYLAAHAVAVGCRAFVHVDDGLDAALGAARGEGAALVAAHPHRLRSGSALRRPTLRFSREWRRLRNRVDRWELFNRDELFGWVAQRGLPTVASGDFHRPEHLYGWKTLLPCAREEEAVVAYLRSIRPAFLTRIAAPLELPVAA
;
A
#
# COMPACT_ATOMS: atom_id res chain seq x y z
N MET A 1 -11.32 4.27 -33.86
CA MET A 1 -9.96 3.87 -33.44
C MET A 1 -9.93 3.78 -31.92
N HIS A 2 -9.90 2.56 -31.33
CA HIS A 2 -9.71 2.42 -29.89
C HIS A 2 -8.25 2.75 -29.58
N ARG A 3 -8.02 3.90 -28.91
CA ARG A 3 -6.72 4.22 -28.37
C ARG A 3 -6.34 3.12 -27.40
N LYS A 4 -5.28 2.35 -27.70
CA LYS A 4 -4.75 1.35 -26.75
C LYS A 4 -4.33 2.12 -25.49
N ILE A 5 -5.03 1.89 -24.37
CA ILE A 5 -4.64 2.44 -23.07
C ILE A 5 -3.37 1.72 -22.67
N GLN A 6 -2.27 2.47 -22.55
CA GLN A 6 -1.03 1.94 -21.99
C GLN A 6 -1.26 1.70 -20.49
N PRO A 7 -0.98 0.51 -19.95
CA PRO A 7 -1.13 0.25 -18.53
C PRO A 7 -0.22 1.15 -17.68
N LEU A 8 -0.75 1.69 -16.60
CA LEU A 8 -0.03 2.55 -15.66
C LEU A 8 0.83 1.70 -14.73
N LEU A 9 2.10 2.06 -14.57
CA LEU A 9 3.01 1.47 -13.58
C LEU A 9 2.72 2.09 -12.21
N CYS A 10 2.28 1.26 -11.26
CA CYS A 10 1.78 1.69 -9.97
C CYS A 10 2.58 1.11 -8.81
N GLU A 11 2.92 1.97 -7.84
CA GLU A 11 3.17 1.57 -6.46
C GLU A 11 1.89 1.82 -5.66
N LEU A 12 1.37 0.77 -5.02
CA LEU A 12 0.09 0.83 -4.31
C LEU A 12 0.24 0.85 -2.78
N HIS A 13 1.47 0.66 -2.27
CA HIS A 13 1.73 0.51 -0.84
C HIS A 13 3.10 1.10 -0.49
N ALA A 14 3.11 2.31 0.05
CA ALA A 14 4.34 3.02 0.37
C ALA A 14 4.20 3.84 1.66
N HIS A 15 5.27 3.81 2.46
CA HIS A 15 5.40 4.50 3.73
C HIS A 15 6.41 5.64 3.66
N THR A 16 6.17 6.66 4.46
CA THR A 16 7.00 7.84 4.61
C THR A 16 7.42 8.02 6.07
N ARG A 17 8.09 9.15 6.35
CA ARG A 17 8.41 9.54 7.75
C ARG A 17 7.19 9.90 8.59
N TRP A 18 6.00 9.95 8.00
CA TRP A 18 4.76 10.05 8.76
C TRP A 18 4.46 8.78 9.55
N SER A 19 4.99 7.65 9.11
CA SER A 19 5.01 6.40 9.89
C SER A 19 6.45 5.89 10.06
N ASP A 20 6.82 4.80 9.45
CA ASP A 20 8.11 4.13 9.63
C ASP A 20 8.95 4.03 8.34
N GLY A 21 8.59 4.81 7.32
CA GLY A 21 9.39 4.95 6.12
C GLY A 21 10.61 5.87 6.31
N GLU A 22 11.69 5.60 5.59
CA GLU A 22 12.93 6.40 5.69
C GLU A 22 12.83 7.75 4.97
N LEU A 23 11.98 7.88 3.94
CA LEU A 23 11.88 9.05 3.11
C LEU A 23 10.74 9.98 3.55
N THR A 24 10.95 11.29 3.38
CA THR A 24 9.86 12.27 3.42
C THR A 24 8.96 12.13 2.20
N VAL A 25 7.74 12.67 2.24
CA VAL A 25 6.82 12.67 1.08
C VAL A 25 7.48 13.26 -0.17
N PRO A 26 8.16 14.44 -0.12
CA PRO A 26 8.85 14.99 -1.30
C PRO A 26 9.93 14.05 -1.85
N ALA A 27 10.75 13.45 -0.99
CA ALA A 27 11.83 12.55 -1.42
C ALA A 27 11.29 11.25 -2.04
N LEU A 28 10.19 10.72 -1.51
CA LEU A 28 9.52 9.56 -2.07
C LEU A 28 8.93 9.87 -3.45
N VAL A 29 8.26 11.00 -3.59
CA VAL A 29 7.74 11.49 -4.89
C VAL A 29 8.86 11.62 -5.92
N ASP A 30 10.01 12.20 -5.54
CA ASP A 30 11.16 12.34 -6.45
C ASP A 30 11.73 10.98 -6.86
N LEU A 31 11.82 10.04 -5.93
CA LEU A 31 12.29 8.69 -6.21
C LEU A 31 11.41 8.00 -7.26
N TYR A 32 10.10 7.96 -7.03
CA TYR A 32 9.17 7.28 -7.95
C TYR A 32 9.01 8.03 -9.26
N GLY A 33 8.97 9.37 -9.24
CA GLY A 33 8.88 10.19 -10.43
C GLY A 33 10.07 10.03 -11.38
N ARG A 34 11.30 10.04 -10.86
CA ARG A 34 12.53 9.83 -11.64
C ARG A 34 12.65 8.41 -12.19
N ASN A 35 12.00 7.44 -11.57
CA ASN A 35 11.99 6.04 -12.02
C ASN A 35 10.80 5.70 -12.93
N GLY A 36 10.06 6.70 -13.43
CA GLY A 36 9.06 6.54 -14.48
C GLY A 36 7.77 5.85 -14.04
N PHE A 37 7.44 5.90 -12.74
CA PHE A 37 6.15 5.45 -12.26
C PHE A 37 5.03 6.41 -12.70
N ASP A 38 3.87 5.85 -12.98
CA ASP A 38 2.66 6.59 -13.35
C ASP A 38 1.80 6.93 -12.14
N VAL A 39 1.78 6.04 -11.12
CA VAL A 39 0.98 6.17 -9.91
C VAL A 39 1.80 5.80 -8.69
N LEU A 40 1.72 6.63 -7.65
CA LEU A 40 2.26 6.39 -6.32
C LEU A 40 1.14 6.56 -5.29
N CYS A 41 0.79 5.49 -4.57
CA CYS A 41 -0.10 5.57 -3.42
C CYS A 41 0.75 5.68 -2.14
N ILE A 42 0.52 6.74 -1.36
CA ILE A 42 1.17 6.97 -0.06
C ILE A 42 0.20 6.51 1.02
N THR A 43 0.60 5.51 1.81
CA THR A 43 -0.31 4.71 2.64
C THR A 43 0.30 4.42 4.00
N ASP A 44 0.70 5.49 4.69
CA ASP A 44 1.29 5.40 6.02
C ASP A 44 0.38 4.71 7.03
N HIS A 45 0.97 4.12 8.06
CA HIS A 45 0.26 3.32 9.06
C HIS A 45 -0.72 4.11 9.91
N VAL A 46 -1.95 3.61 10.03
CA VAL A 46 -2.86 3.86 11.14
C VAL A 46 -2.95 2.60 11.99
N VAL A 47 -2.64 2.70 13.27
CA VAL A 47 -2.65 1.58 14.21
C VAL A 47 -3.56 1.85 15.39
N ARG A 48 -3.95 0.84 16.15
CA ARG A 48 -4.74 0.99 17.38
C ARG A 48 -4.01 1.86 18.39
N ARG A 49 -4.76 2.64 19.20
CA ARG A 49 -4.19 3.47 20.27
C ARG A 49 -3.48 2.66 21.35
N ASP A 50 -3.96 1.44 21.60
CA ASP A 50 -3.42 0.50 22.58
C ASP A 50 -2.47 -0.55 21.96
N ASP A 51 -1.99 -0.33 20.74
CA ASP A 51 -1.10 -1.26 20.07
C ASP A 51 0.20 -1.46 20.87
N PRO A 52 0.50 -2.69 21.32
CA PRO A 52 1.64 -2.94 22.19
C PRO A 52 2.99 -2.68 21.51
N TRP A 53 3.04 -2.67 20.18
CA TRP A 53 4.27 -2.41 19.42
C TRP A 53 4.52 -0.93 19.22
N LEU A 54 3.50 -0.07 19.29
CA LEU A 54 3.69 1.37 19.31
C LEU A 54 4.49 1.84 20.53
N VAL A 55 4.25 1.22 21.66
CA VAL A 55 4.97 1.54 22.90
C VAL A 55 6.45 1.18 22.75
N ALA A 56 6.78 0.08 22.08
CA ALA A 56 8.14 -0.37 21.85
C ALA A 56 8.87 0.43 20.75
N ALA A 57 8.13 0.94 19.74
CA ALA A 57 8.70 1.65 18.59
C ALA A 57 8.74 3.18 18.76
N GLY A 58 8.11 3.72 19.82
CA GLY A 58 7.92 5.16 20.03
C GLY A 58 6.69 5.70 19.29
N ARG A 59 6.16 6.84 19.74
CA ARG A 59 4.88 7.41 19.27
C ARG A 59 4.89 7.95 17.82
N HIS A 60 6.03 7.91 17.13
CA HIS A 60 6.24 8.56 15.84
C HIS A 60 6.04 7.65 14.61
N HIS A 61 5.51 6.44 14.79
CA HIS A 61 5.41 5.46 13.69
C HIS A 61 3.98 5.27 13.18
N ARG A 62 3.14 6.30 13.28
CA ARG A 62 1.75 6.24 12.82
C ARG A 62 1.14 7.59 12.52
N ILE A 63 0.15 7.59 11.63
CA ILE A 63 -0.83 8.67 11.50
C ILE A 63 -1.91 8.51 12.57
N ASP A 64 -2.32 9.61 13.18
CA ASP A 64 -3.48 9.67 14.08
C ASP A 64 -4.45 10.79 13.67
N ALA A 65 -5.59 10.88 14.35
CA ALA A 65 -6.62 11.87 14.03
C ALA A 65 -6.14 13.32 14.14
N ALA A 66 -5.15 13.60 15.00
CA ALA A 66 -4.63 14.95 15.19
C ALA A 66 -3.67 15.37 14.07
N THR A 67 -2.93 14.42 13.50
CA THR A 67 -1.91 14.67 12.49
C THR A 67 -2.40 14.42 11.05
N TYR A 68 -3.57 13.80 10.88
CA TYR A 68 -4.07 13.38 9.56
C TYR A 68 -4.28 14.54 8.59
N ALA A 69 -4.77 15.68 9.06
CA ALA A 69 -4.99 16.85 8.22
C ALA A 69 -3.69 17.41 7.63
N ASP A 70 -2.63 17.43 8.42
CA ASP A 70 -1.29 17.88 7.98
C ASP A 70 -0.67 16.87 7.00
N TYR A 71 -0.82 15.56 7.29
CA TYR A 71 -0.41 14.48 6.40
C TYR A 71 -1.06 14.60 5.02
N LEU A 72 -2.38 14.74 4.98
CA LEU A 72 -3.12 14.87 3.73
C LEU A 72 -2.71 16.14 2.97
N THR A 73 -2.55 17.27 3.67
CA THR A 73 -2.11 18.55 3.09
C THR A 73 -0.74 18.43 2.44
N GLU A 74 0.24 17.75 3.09
CA GLU A 74 1.55 17.53 2.50
C GLU A 74 1.47 16.67 1.23
N ILE A 75 0.70 15.57 1.26
CA ILE A 75 0.51 14.71 0.09
C ILE A 75 -0.10 15.50 -1.08
N GLU A 76 -1.15 16.29 -0.84
CA GLU A 76 -1.81 17.08 -1.88
C GLU A 76 -0.89 18.13 -2.49
N ALA A 77 -0.10 18.82 -1.68
CA ALA A 77 0.91 19.76 -2.17
C ALA A 77 1.96 19.06 -3.05
N GLN A 78 2.43 17.89 -2.66
CA GLN A 78 3.38 17.11 -3.44
C GLN A 78 2.74 16.45 -4.67
N ALA A 79 1.46 16.10 -4.64
CA ALA A 79 0.73 15.59 -5.81
C ALA A 79 0.68 16.62 -6.96
N LEU A 80 0.44 17.89 -6.64
CA LEU A 80 0.48 18.98 -7.62
C LEU A 80 1.88 19.14 -8.23
N ARG A 81 2.94 19.06 -7.41
CA ARG A 81 4.33 19.11 -7.87
C ARG A 81 4.69 17.88 -8.73
N ALA A 82 4.36 16.68 -8.26
CA ALA A 82 4.63 15.42 -8.94
C ALA A 82 4.00 15.35 -10.33
N ARG A 83 2.76 15.82 -10.46
CA ARG A 83 2.06 15.88 -11.75
C ARG A 83 2.77 16.80 -12.73
N ARG A 84 3.22 17.97 -12.27
CA ARG A 84 3.90 18.97 -13.10
C ARG A 84 5.31 18.52 -13.53
N GLU A 85 6.09 17.97 -12.61
CA GLU A 85 7.51 17.68 -12.82
C GLU A 85 7.75 16.31 -13.44
N TYR A 86 6.94 15.31 -13.12
CA TYR A 86 7.14 13.91 -13.54
C TYR A 86 5.96 13.32 -14.30
N GLY A 87 4.80 13.99 -14.33
CA GLY A 87 3.55 13.37 -14.80
C GLY A 87 3.06 12.27 -13.86
N LEU A 88 3.60 12.16 -12.66
CA LEU A 88 3.25 11.16 -11.65
C LEU A 88 1.95 11.55 -10.96
N LEU A 89 1.00 10.62 -10.90
CA LEU A 89 -0.20 10.72 -10.07
C LEU A 89 0.13 10.22 -8.66
N VAL A 90 0.02 11.10 -7.66
CA VAL A 90 0.13 10.73 -6.25
C VAL A 90 -1.28 10.61 -5.68
N VAL A 91 -1.59 9.47 -5.07
CA VAL A 91 -2.89 9.15 -4.48
C VAL A 91 -2.73 8.98 -2.97
N PRO A 92 -3.49 9.73 -2.14
CA PRO A 92 -3.46 9.53 -0.70
C PRO A 92 -4.13 8.22 -0.31
N GLY A 93 -3.71 7.67 0.81
CA GLY A 93 -4.29 6.47 1.38
C GLY A 93 -3.80 6.23 2.79
N LEU A 94 -4.17 5.09 3.34
CA LEU A 94 -3.76 4.63 4.67
C LEU A 94 -3.49 3.14 4.64
N GLU A 95 -2.55 2.66 5.43
CA GLU A 95 -2.53 1.25 5.82
C GLU A 95 -3.23 1.08 7.17
N LEU A 96 -4.37 0.39 7.13
CA LEU A 96 -5.17 0.01 8.29
C LEU A 96 -4.48 -1.16 8.99
N THR A 97 -3.65 -0.86 9.98
CA THR A 97 -2.74 -1.80 10.62
C THR A 97 -3.36 -2.35 11.90
N TYR A 98 -3.95 -3.53 11.82
CA TYR A 98 -4.48 -4.23 12.98
C TYR A 98 -3.50 -5.30 13.44
N ASN A 99 -2.63 -4.94 14.37
CA ASN A 99 -1.75 -5.87 15.05
C ASN A 99 -2.48 -6.58 16.20
N ASP A 100 -2.15 -7.84 16.41
CA ASP A 100 -2.67 -8.62 17.52
C ASP A 100 -1.61 -9.62 18.02
N PRO A 101 -1.51 -9.92 19.33
CA PRO A 101 -0.66 -10.99 19.84
C PRO A 101 -0.96 -12.36 19.21
N ASP A 102 -2.22 -12.64 18.89
CA ASP A 102 -2.60 -13.78 18.07
C ASP A 102 -2.45 -13.40 16.58
N PRO A 103 -1.48 -13.99 15.85
CA PRO A 103 -1.26 -13.68 14.44
C PRO A 103 -2.47 -14.01 13.55
N TYR A 104 -3.35 -14.88 14.01
CA TYR A 104 -4.60 -15.21 13.31
C TYR A 104 -5.69 -14.13 13.43
N LEU A 105 -5.50 -13.15 14.30
CA LEU A 105 -6.33 -11.95 14.39
C LEU A 105 -5.68 -10.74 13.73
N ALA A 106 -4.37 -10.77 13.55
CA ALA A 106 -3.62 -9.69 12.92
C ALA A 106 -3.80 -9.67 11.39
N ALA A 107 -4.05 -8.48 10.84
CA ALA A 107 -4.11 -8.24 9.40
C ALA A 107 -3.91 -6.76 9.09
N HIS A 108 -3.33 -6.47 7.93
CA HIS A 108 -3.15 -5.11 7.43
C HIS A 108 -3.88 -4.96 6.09
N ALA A 109 -4.50 -3.82 5.88
CA ALA A 109 -5.18 -3.51 4.62
C ALA A 109 -4.83 -2.10 4.15
N VAL A 110 -4.47 -1.97 2.89
CA VAL A 110 -4.27 -0.66 2.26
C VAL A 110 -5.62 -0.12 1.78
N ALA A 111 -5.91 1.13 2.14
CA ALA A 111 -7.07 1.90 1.71
C ALA A 111 -6.62 2.99 0.73
N VAL A 112 -6.63 2.69 -0.58
CA VAL A 112 -6.20 3.59 -1.66
C VAL A 112 -7.30 4.61 -1.95
N GLY A 113 -6.95 5.90 -2.02
CA GLY A 113 -7.89 6.99 -2.24
C GLY A 113 -8.72 7.35 -0.99
N CYS A 114 -8.27 6.93 0.20
CA CYS A 114 -8.91 7.30 1.46
C CYS A 114 -8.52 8.73 1.83
N ARG A 115 -9.51 9.63 1.94
CA ARG A 115 -9.32 11.05 2.24
C ARG A 115 -9.90 11.47 3.59
N ALA A 116 -10.26 10.50 4.41
CA ALA A 116 -10.68 10.71 5.79
C ALA A 116 -9.88 9.82 6.73
N PHE A 117 -9.68 10.27 7.95
CA PHE A 117 -9.03 9.45 8.96
C PHE A 117 -9.93 8.27 9.35
N VAL A 118 -9.39 7.07 9.31
CA VAL A 118 -10.08 5.84 9.67
C VAL A 118 -9.45 5.21 10.89
N HIS A 119 -10.21 5.11 11.98
CA HIS A 119 -9.76 4.40 13.18
C HIS A 119 -9.70 2.89 12.96
N VAL A 120 -8.73 2.24 13.61
CA VAL A 120 -8.63 0.77 13.67
C VAL A 120 -8.90 0.23 15.09
N ASP A 121 -9.26 1.10 16.03
CA ASP A 121 -9.52 0.75 17.44
C ASP A 121 -10.69 -0.24 17.60
N ASP A 122 -11.73 -0.10 16.76
CA ASP A 122 -12.92 -0.94 16.78
C ASP A 122 -12.76 -2.25 15.97
N GLY A 123 -11.53 -2.54 15.58
CA GLY A 123 -11.16 -3.73 14.83
C GLY A 123 -11.16 -3.58 13.32
N LEU A 124 -10.49 -4.53 12.66
CA LEU A 124 -10.27 -4.50 11.21
C LEU A 124 -11.58 -4.41 10.41
N ASP A 125 -12.62 -5.15 10.79
CA ASP A 125 -13.89 -5.16 10.04
C ASP A 125 -14.58 -3.80 10.05
N ALA A 126 -14.55 -3.09 11.16
CA ALA A 126 -15.06 -1.72 11.28
C ALA A 126 -14.24 -0.76 10.43
N ALA A 127 -12.92 -0.84 10.50
CA ALA A 127 -12.01 -0.01 9.72
C ALA A 127 -12.18 -0.22 8.20
N LEU A 128 -12.29 -1.47 7.73
CA LEU A 128 -12.58 -1.77 6.32
C LEU A 128 -13.95 -1.19 5.88
N GLY A 129 -14.95 -1.26 6.76
CA GLY A 129 -16.27 -0.67 6.49
C GLY A 129 -16.22 0.84 6.37
N ALA A 130 -15.53 1.50 7.28
CA ALA A 130 -15.35 2.97 7.29
C ALA A 130 -14.59 3.45 6.04
N ALA A 131 -13.43 2.85 5.74
CA ALA A 131 -12.64 3.22 4.56
C ALA A 131 -13.42 2.98 3.24
N ARG A 132 -14.21 1.92 3.16
CA ARG A 132 -15.10 1.68 2.02
C ARG A 132 -16.20 2.74 1.91
N GLY A 133 -16.73 3.20 3.03
CA GLY A 133 -17.71 4.30 3.10
C GLY A 133 -17.16 5.61 2.55
N GLU A 134 -15.87 5.86 2.75
CA GLU A 134 -15.12 6.98 2.18
C GLU A 134 -14.74 6.78 0.69
N GLY A 135 -15.16 5.69 0.06
CA GLY A 135 -14.93 5.43 -1.35
C GLY A 135 -13.60 4.75 -1.68
N ALA A 136 -12.76 4.47 -0.70
CA ALA A 136 -11.44 3.86 -0.91
C ALA A 136 -11.53 2.47 -1.57
N ALA A 137 -10.51 2.14 -2.36
CA ALA A 137 -10.24 0.77 -2.79
C ALA A 137 -9.41 0.05 -1.72
N LEU A 138 -9.82 -1.17 -1.37
CA LEU A 138 -9.24 -1.93 -0.27
C LEU A 138 -8.37 -3.08 -0.78
N VAL A 139 -7.12 -3.14 -0.34
CA VAL A 139 -6.16 -4.19 -0.68
C VAL A 139 -5.77 -4.96 0.58
N ALA A 140 -5.91 -6.28 0.58
CA ALA A 140 -5.34 -7.13 1.62
C ALA A 140 -3.82 -7.12 1.48
N ALA A 141 -3.13 -6.43 2.39
CA ALA A 141 -1.68 -6.29 2.38
C ALA A 141 -1.02 -7.53 2.99
N HIS A 142 0.08 -8.00 2.35
CA HIS A 142 0.87 -9.18 2.77
C HIS A 142 0.03 -10.23 3.53
N PRO A 143 -0.99 -10.85 2.87
CA PRO A 143 -2.14 -11.49 3.51
C PRO A 143 -1.85 -12.82 4.21
N HIS A 144 -0.61 -13.27 4.21
CA HIS A 144 -0.13 -14.47 4.91
C HIS A 144 1.35 -14.34 5.27
N ARG A 145 1.72 -13.30 5.98
CA ARG A 145 3.10 -13.12 6.42
C ARG A 145 3.34 -13.93 7.69
N LEU A 146 4.21 -14.96 7.59
CA LEU A 146 4.56 -15.86 8.70
C LEU A 146 5.72 -15.31 9.55
N ARG A 147 6.66 -14.56 8.94
CA ARG A 147 7.85 -14.05 9.59
C ARG A 147 8.09 -12.60 9.24
N SER A 148 8.65 -11.89 10.19
CA SER A 148 9.24 -10.60 9.93
C SER A 148 10.76 -10.67 10.12
N GLY A 149 11.51 -9.99 9.25
CA GLY A 149 12.96 -9.86 9.36
C GLY A 149 13.42 -8.93 10.49
N SER A 150 12.48 -8.31 11.21
CA SER A 150 12.77 -7.43 12.35
C SER A 150 11.81 -7.70 13.51
N ALA A 151 12.23 -7.33 14.73
CA ALA A 151 11.41 -7.46 15.94
C ALA A 151 10.10 -6.63 15.87
N LEU A 152 10.03 -5.66 14.98
CA LEU A 152 8.87 -4.78 14.80
C LEU A 152 7.82 -5.35 13.83
N ARG A 153 8.20 -6.31 12.97
CA ARG A 153 7.26 -6.94 12.04
C ARG A 153 6.61 -8.15 12.68
N ARG A 154 5.31 -8.23 12.62
CA ARG A 154 4.53 -9.33 13.19
C ARG A 154 3.88 -10.18 12.09
N PRO A 155 3.67 -11.48 12.34
CA PRO A 155 2.89 -12.31 11.43
C PRO A 155 1.47 -11.78 11.26
N THR A 156 0.95 -11.83 10.03
CA THR A 156 -0.42 -11.42 9.68
C THR A 156 -1.11 -12.58 8.96
N LEU A 157 -1.94 -13.33 9.67
CA LEU A 157 -2.54 -14.57 9.16
C LEU A 157 -4.06 -14.51 9.00
N ARG A 158 -4.71 -13.43 9.49
CA ARG A 158 -6.18 -13.34 9.49
C ARG A 158 -6.76 -13.41 8.09
N PHE A 159 -6.18 -12.72 7.12
CA PHE A 159 -6.67 -12.72 5.74
C PHE A 159 -6.62 -14.12 5.14
N SER A 160 -5.56 -14.88 5.32
CA SER A 160 -5.48 -16.25 4.79
C SER A 160 -6.41 -17.22 5.53
N ARG A 161 -6.59 -17.06 6.84
CA ARG A 161 -7.49 -17.88 7.64
C ARG A 161 -8.97 -17.64 7.29
N GLU A 162 -9.36 -16.36 7.17
CA GLU A 162 -10.75 -15.96 6.99
C GLU A 162 -11.07 -15.52 5.55
N TRP A 163 -10.28 -15.92 4.55
CA TRP A 163 -10.38 -15.41 3.18
C TRP A 163 -11.79 -15.53 2.59
N ARG A 164 -12.54 -16.62 2.89
CA ARG A 164 -13.90 -16.80 2.38
C ARG A 164 -14.85 -15.70 2.85
N ARG A 165 -14.70 -15.26 4.10
CA ARG A 165 -15.49 -14.19 4.69
C ARG A 165 -15.01 -12.82 4.21
N LEU A 166 -13.70 -12.63 4.16
CA LEU A 166 -13.07 -11.34 3.86
C LEU A 166 -12.97 -11.01 2.38
N ARG A 167 -13.15 -12.00 1.48
CA ARG A 167 -13.07 -11.78 0.01
C ARG A 167 -14.07 -10.75 -0.52
N ASN A 168 -15.17 -10.50 0.19
CA ASN A 168 -16.15 -9.48 -0.16
C ASN A 168 -15.95 -8.17 0.62
N ARG A 169 -14.94 -8.12 1.49
CA ARG A 169 -14.60 -6.95 2.32
C ARG A 169 -13.42 -6.17 1.75
N VAL A 170 -12.61 -6.78 0.90
CA VAL A 170 -11.51 -6.15 0.20
C VAL A 170 -11.67 -6.35 -1.31
N ASP A 171 -11.08 -5.48 -2.10
CA ASP A 171 -11.23 -5.47 -3.56
C ASP A 171 -10.10 -6.24 -4.24
N ARG A 172 -8.89 -6.17 -3.66
CA ARG A 172 -7.68 -6.79 -4.17
C ARG A 172 -6.89 -7.49 -3.08
N TRP A 173 -6.01 -8.39 -3.50
CA TRP A 173 -5.14 -9.16 -2.62
C TRP A 173 -3.71 -9.09 -3.15
N GLU A 174 -2.75 -8.78 -2.32
CA GLU A 174 -1.36 -8.86 -2.74
C GLU A 174 -0.99 -10.31 -3.06
N LEU A 175 -0.61 -10.54 -4.32
CA LEU A 175 0.03 -11.78 -4.76
C LEU A 175 1.53 -11.71 -4.47
N PHE A 176 2.10 -10.52 -4.64
CA PHE A 176 3.46 -10.21 -4.25
C PHE A 176 3.49 -8.96 -3.37
N ASN A 177 4.30 -9.03 -2.33
CA ASN A 177 4.73 -7.87 -1.55
C ASN A 177 6.26 -7.86 -1.58
N ARG A 178 6.85 -6.86 -2.27
CA ARG A 178 8.27 -6.92 -2.70
C ARG A 178 8.51 -8.14 -3.58
N ASP A 179 9.34 -9.08 -3.13
CA ASP A 179 9.59 -10.37 -3.79
C ASP A 179 8.93 -11.56 -3.03
N GLU A 180 8.21 -11.30 -1.92
CA GLU A 180 7.46 -12.34 -1.20
C GLU A 180 6.19 -12.72 -1.96
N LEU A 181 6.06 -14.00 -2.28
CA LEU A 181 4.93 -14.56 -3.05
C LEU A 181 3.88 -15.18 -2.12
N PHE A 182 2.63 -14.74 -2.27
CA PHE A 182 1.46 -15.34 -1.62
C PHE A 182 0.67 -16.21 -2.61
N GLY A 183 1.28 -17.28 -3.10
CA GLY A 183 0.74 -18.14 -4.17
C GLY A 183 -0.65 -18.70 -3.91
N TRP A 184 -1.07 -18.86 -2.65
CA TRP A 184 -2.42 -19.28 -2.27
C TRP A 184 -3.50 -18.30 -2.75
N VAL A 185 -3.18 -17.01 -2.91
CA VAL A 185 -4.10 -15.97 -3.40
C VAL A 185 -4.53 -16.30 -4.83
N ALA A 186 -3.57 -16.62 -5.71
CA ALA A 186 -3.84 -17.04 -7.08
C ALA A 186 -4.57 -18.39 -7.14
N GLN A 187 -4.19 -19.35 -6.29
CA GLN A 187 -4.85 -20.67 -6.20
C GLN A 187 -6.33 -20.57 -5.81
N ARG A 188 -6.73 -19.48 -5.13
CA ARG A 188 -8.13 -19.21 -4.74
C ARG A 188 -8.88 -18.36 -5.78
N GLY A 189 -8.22 -17.96 -6.88
CA GLY A 189 -8.84 -17.11 -7.91
C GLY A 189 -9.21 -15.72 -7.40
N LEU A 190 -8.50 -15.19 -6.40
CA LEU A 190 -8.76 -13.87 -5.84
C LEU A 190 -8.19 -12.78 -6.75
N PRO A 191 -8.81 -11.58 -6.85
CA PRO A 191 -8.27 -10.48 -7.64
C PRO A 191 -6.93 -10.01 -7.10
N THR A 192 -5.87 -10.06 -7.92
CA THR A 192 -4.49 -9.85 -7.47
C THR A 192 -3.95 -8.47 -7.81
N VAL A 193 -3.02 -8.01 -6.97
CA VAL A 193 -2.08 -6.90 -7.19
C VAL A 193 -0.70 -7.28 -6.66
N ALA A 194 0.29 -6.43 -6.92
CA ALA A 194 1.61 -6.48 -6.30
C ALA A 194 2.01 -5.09 -5.85
N SER A 195 2.76 -4.98 -4.77
CA SER A 195 3.23 -3.71 -4.22
C SER A 195 4.62 -3.82 -3.57
N GLY A 196 5.25 -2.66 -3.36
CA GLY A 196 6.57 -2.57 -2.76
C GLY A 196 6.57 -2.60 -1.25
N ASP A 197 5.45 -2.24 -0.59
CA ASP A 197 5.44 -2.04 0.86
C ASP A 197 6.70 -1.23 1.26
N PHE A 198 6.80 -0.06 0.58
CA PHE A 198 8.03 0.72 0.55
C PHE A 198 8.31 1.36 1.91
N HIS A 199 9.49 1.11 2.47
CA HIS A 199 9.98 1.77 3.68
C HIS A 199 11.35 2.42 3.46
N ARG A 200 12.11 1.95 2.44
CA ARG A 200 13.47 2.41 2.15
C ARG A 200 13.79 2.23 0.66
N PRO A 201 14.80 2.92 0.11
CA PRO A 201 15.05 2.98 -1.33
C PRO A 201 15.13 1.63 -2.05
N GLU A 202 15.67 0.58 -1.41
CA GLU A 202 15.78 -0.75 -2.02
C GLU A 202 14.41 -1.38 -2.30
N HIS A 203 13.34 -0.96 -1.61
CA HIS A 203 11.98 -1.43 -1.84
C HIS A 203 11.32 -0.85 -3.11
N LEU A 204 12.01 0.06 -3.82
CA LEU A 204 11.61 0.47 -5.17
C LEU A 204 11.59 -0.73 -6.11
N TYR A 205 12.55 -1.63 -5.94
CA TYR A 205 12.69 -2.85 -6.74
C TYR A 205 11.73 -3.95 -6.25
N GLY A 206 11.48 -4.95 -7.12
CA GLY A 206 10.53 -6.02 -6.84
C GLY A 206 9.26 -5.91 -7.68
N TRP A 207 8.23 -6.65 -7.31
CA TRP A 207 6.98 -6.72 -8.07
C TRP A 207 6.11 -5.49 -7.88
N LYS A 208 5.50 -5.05 -8.98
CA LYS A 208 4.61 -3.87 -9.07
C LYS A 208 3.37 -4.19 -9.88
N THR A 209 2.36 -3.35 -9.75
CA THR A 209 1.08 -3.47 -10.46
C THR A 209 1.05 -2.61 -11.72
N LEU A 210 0.47 -3.16 -12.78
CA LEU A 210 0.12 -2.42 -13.99
C LEU A 210 -1.40 -2.34 -14.13
N LEU A 211 -1.95 -1.11 -14.19
CA LEU A 211 -3.40 -0.86 -14.29
C LEU A 211 -3.76 -0.25 -15.65
N PRO A 212 -4.56 -0.94 -16.51
CA PRO A 212 -5.03 -0.37 -17.76
C PRO A 212 -6.24 0.55 -17.57
N CYS A 213 -6.00 1.71 -16.96
CA CYS A 213 -7.00 2.76 -16.74
C CYS A 213 -6.43 4.15 -17.05
N ALA A 214 -7.25 5.20 -16.96
CA ALA A 214 -6.78 6.57 -17.06
C ALA A 214 -5.91 6.94 -15.84
N ARG A 215 -4.95 7.88 -16.05
CA ARG A 215 -4.07 8.40 -14.99
C ARG A 215 -4.80 9.49 -14.19
N GLU A 216 -5.82 9.07 -13.48
CA GLU A 216 -6.69 9.88 -12.64
C GLU A 216 -7.04 9.09 -11.39
N GLU A 217 -7.13 9.74 -10.24
CA GLU A 217 -7.36 9.07 -8.94
C GLU A 217 -8.65 8.24 -8.97
N GLU A 218 -9.74 8.83 -9.43
CA GLU A 218 -11.04 8.16 -9.51
C GLU A 218 -10.99 6.93 -10.42
N ALA A 219 -10.24 7.01 -11.53
CA ALA A 219 -10.10 5.89 -12.47
C ALA A 219 -9.26 4.76 -11.87
N VAL A 220 -8.19 5.08 -11.13
CA VAL A 220 -7.35 4.11 -10.41
C VAL A 220 -8.16 3.42 -9.33
N VAL A 221 -8.85 4.18 -8.47
CA VAL A 221 -9.69 3.66 -7.39
C VAL A 221 -10.82 2.79 -7.95
N ALA A 222 -11.53 3.26 -8.96
CA ALA A 222 -12.61 2.50 -9.62
C ALA A 222 -12.09 1.21 -10.27
N TYR A 223 -10.88 1.26 -10.86
CA TYR A 223 -10.27 0.05 -11.44
C TYR A 223 -9.91 -0.97 -10.36
N LEU A 224 -9.30 -0.53 -9.26
CA LEU A 224 -8.96 -1.40 -8.13
C LEU A 224 -10.23 -2.04 -7.51
N ARG A 225 -11.34 -1.30 -7.43
CA ARG A 225 -12.63 -1.81 -6.93
C ARG A 225 -13.35 -2.75 -7.91
N SER A 226 -12.92 -2.80 -9.15
CA SER A 226 -13.53 -3.67 -10.16
C SER A 226 -12.94 -5.09 -10.11
N ILE A 227 -13.62 -6.05 -10.77
CA ILE A 227 -13.09 -7.42 -10.95
C ILE A 227 -12.14 -7.55 -12.15
N ARG A 228 -11.87 -6.43 -12.86
CA ARG A 228 -10.99 -6.45 -14.05
C ARG A 228 -9.57 -6.87 -13.66
N PRO A 229 -8.87 -7.66 -14.50
CA PRO A 229 -7.54 -8.15 -14.16
C PRO A 229 -6.51 -7.00 -14.13
N ALA A 230 -5.71 -6.94 -13.09
CA ALA A 230 -4.47 -6.17 -13.07
C ALA A 230 -3.32 -7.03 -13.62
N PHE A 231 -2.31 -6.39 -14.21
CA PHE A 231 -1.10 -7.08 -14.63
C PHE A 231 0.01 -6.80 -13.64
N LEU A 232 1.01 -7.68 -13.61
CA LEU A 232 2.14 -7.55 -12.71
C LEU A 232 3.43 -7.45 -13.52
N THR A 233 4.35 -6.62 -13.03
CA THR A 233 5.70 -6.48 -13.58
C THR A 233 6.72 -6.47 -12.46
N ARG A 234 7.97 -6.78 -12.78
CA ARG A 234 9.05 -6.73 -11.80
C ARG A 234 10.08 -5.68 -12.21
N ILE A 235 10.35 -4.75 -11.30
CA ILE A 235 11.44 -3.78 -11.46
C ILE A 235 12.70 -4.43 -10.89
N ALA A 236 13.70 -4.63 -11.73
CA ALA A 236 15.00 -5.18 -11.32
C ALA A 236 15.87 -4.08 -10.72
N ALA A 237 16.60 -4.41 -9.65
CA ALA A 237 17.69 -3.56 -9.20
C ALA A 237 18.77 -3.45 -10.29
N PRO A 238 19.47 -2.30 -10.41
CA PRO A 238 20.63 -2.20 -11.27
C PRO A 238 21.64 -3.30 -10.92
N LEU A 239 22.24 -3.91 -11.95
CA LEU A 239 23.34 -4.84 -11.73
C LEU A 239 24.53 -4.03 -11.18
N GLU A 240 24.95 -4.32 -9.98
CA GLU A 240 26.26 -3.88 -9.49
C GLU A 240 27.31 -4.63 -10.33
N LEU A 241 27.91 -3.94 -11.29
CA LEU A 241 29.10 -4.50 -11.96
C LEU A 241 30.21 -4.58 -10.90
N PRO A 242 30.90 -5.74 -10.77
CA PRO A 242 32.04 -5.83 -9.86
C PRO A 242 33.03 -4.75 -10.25
N VAL A 243 33.38 -3.88 -9.30
CA VAL A 243 34.47 -2.93 -9.46
C VAL A 243 35.71 -3.78 -9.70
N ALA A 244 36.27 -3.68 -10.91
CA ALA A 244 37.53 -4.36 -11.22
C ALA A 244 38.60 -3.88 -10.22
N ALA A 245 39.13 -4.82 -9.45
CA ALA A 245 40.18 -4.57 -8.47
C ALA A 245 41.52 -4.25 -9.16
#